data_474e08196e151fc1c6e713e89ba8df36
#
_entry.id   474e08196e151fc1c6e713e89ba8df36
#
_cell.length_a   1.000
_cell.length_b   1.000
_cell.length_c   1.000
_cell.angle_alpha   90.00
_cell.angle_beta   90.00
_cell.angle_gamma   90.00
#
_symmetry.space_group_name_H-M   'P 1'
#
loop_
_entity.id
_entity.type
_entity.pdbx_description
1 polymer ?
#
loop_
_entity_poly.entity_id
_entity_poly.type
_entity_poly.pdbx_seq_one_letter_code
_entity_poly.pdbx_strand_id
1 'polypeptide(L)'
;MKNFLLTQSTEYDCGPVTLVNAMRFLFEREEIPPALIRAIWLYANDTYNEQGQKGTRGTSKACIRFLGHWFTEYGKSCNFPIRAEFVEGDEADMVPGSPTVRCLETGGAALLRCWSEGCGHYVLLTGLTSDGVALFDPYDEPELVYDMARDGKATVHDQPCVMNRIVRMDILNSYEEEDYAMGDRDIRENLHIWNTRTEKRPEPQTV
;
A
#
# COMPACT_ATOMS: atom_id res chain seq x y z
N MET A 1 -9.82 -5.11 18.48
CA MET A 1 -8.83 -6.21 18.22
C MET A 1 -8.19 -5.95 16.87
N LYS A 2 -6.85 -5.90 16.79
CA LYS A 2 -6.17 -5.69 15.49
C LYS A 2 -6.55 -6.80 14.50
N ASN A 3 -6.81 -6.41 13.26
CA ASN A 3 -7.18 -7.35 12.20
C ASN A 3 -5.94 -8.02 11.62
N PHE A 4 -6.00 -9.32 11.36
CA PHE A 4 -5.02 -9.98 10.49
C PHE A 4 -5.11 -9.37 9.09
N LEU A 5 -3.97 -9.10 8.46
CA LEU A 5 -3.91 -8.72 7.06
C LEU A 5 -4.06 -9.96 6.17
N LEU A 6 -4.58 -9.78 4.97
CA LEU A 6 -4.98 -10.87 4.08
C LEU A 6 -3.94 -11.08 2.99
N THR A 7 -3.68 -12.33 2.65
CA THR A 7 -2.99 -12.71 1.41
C THR A 7 -3.98 -12.74 0.24
N GLN A 8 -3.49 -12.52 -0.96
CA GLN A 8 -4.30 -12.61 -2.18
C GLN A 8 -4.63 -14.06 -2.54
N SER A 9 -5.74 -14.26 -3.23
CA SER A 9 -6.22 -15.59 -3.62
C SER A 9 -5.91 -15.92 -5.08
N THR A 10 -5.62 -14.92 -5.90
CA THR A 10 -5.26 -15.06 -7.32
C THR A 10 -4.07 -14.16 -7.64
N GLU A 11 -3.40 -14.39 -8.77
CA GLU A 11 -2.26 -13.62 -9.25
C GLU A 11 -2.60 -12.13 -9.52
N TYR A 12 -3.88 -11.78 -9.61
CA TYR A 12 -4.32 -10.45 -10.04
C TYR A 12 -4.89 -9.57 -8.91
N ASP A 13 -5.03 -10.12 -7.70
CA ASP A 13 -5.76 -9.48 -6.59
C ASP A 13 -4.89 -8.57 -5.71
N CYS A 14 -3.63 -8.33 -6.04
CA CYS A 14 -2.74 -7.51 -5.19
C CYS A 14 -3.34 -6.12 -4.89
N GLY A 15 -3.88 -5.43 -5.89
CA GLY A 15 -4.50 -4.12 -5.72
C GLY A 15 -5.68 -4.11 -4.73
N PRO A 16 -6.77 -4.85 -4.99
CA PRO A 16 -7.93 -4.88 -4.09
C PRO A 16 -7.59 -5.43 -2.70
N VAL A 17 -6.76 -6.47 -2.59
CA VAL A 17 -6.38 -7.02 -1.29
C VAL A 17 -5.55 -6.02 -0.48
N THR A 18 -4.61 -5.30 -1.12
CA THR A 18 -3.83 -4.25 -0.44
C THR A 18 -4.73 -3.09 0.02
N LEU A 19 -5.73 -2.68 -0.76
CA LEU A 19 -6.71 -1.67 -0.33
C LEU A 19 -7.57 -2.15 0.85
N VAL A 20 -8.02 -3.41 0.83
CA VAL A 20 -8.72 -4.02 1.97
C VAL A 20 -7.81 -4.08 3.19
N ASN A 21 -6.54 -4.44 3.01
CA ASN A 21 -5.55 -4.45 4.08
C ASN A 21 -5.30 -3.06 4.67
N ALA A 22 -5.30 -2.01 3.86
CA ALA A 22 -5.23 -0.63 4.37
C ALA A 22 -6.41 -0.31 5.30
N MET A 23 -7.64 -0.71 4.93
CA MET A 23 -8.81 -0.55 5.82
C MET A 23 -8.63 -1.36 7.12
N ARG A 24 -8.17 -2.60 7.03
CA ARG A 24 -7.95 -3.49 8.19
C ARG A 24 -6.83 -3.03 9.11
N PHE A 25 -5.83 -2.36 8.57
CA PHE A 25 -4.71 -1.80 9.34
C PHE A 25 -5.11 -0.51 10.08
N LEU A 26 -5.88 0.37 9.43
CA LEU A 26 -6.22 1.70 9.93
C LEU A 26 -7.46 1.71 10.84
N PHE A 27 -8.35 0.73 10.73
CA PHE A 27 -9.63 0.71 11.44
C PHE A 27 -9.86 -0.63 12.14
N GLU A 28 -10.56 -0.61 13.26
CA GLU A 28 -11.07 -1.85 13.87
C GLU A 28 -12.12 -2.50 12.95
N ARG A 29 -12.24 -3.81 13.01
CA ARG A 29 -13.12 -4.59 12.12
C ARG A 29 -14.56 -4.07 12.09
N GLU A 30 -15.07 -3.75 13.27
CA GLU A 30 -16.45 -3.31 13.49
C GLU A 30 -16.73 -1.91 12.96
N GLU A 31 -15.67 -1.14 12.74
CA GLU A 31 -15.74 0.23 12.22
C GLU A 31 -15.80 0.28 10.69
N ILE A 32 -15.28 -0.75 10.01
CA ILE A 32 -15.14 -0.74 8.55
C ILE A 32 -16.50 -0.86 7.88
N PRO A 33 -16.99 0.20 7.19
CA PRO A 33 -18.28 0.13 6.53
C PRO A 33 -18.25 -0.88 5.38
N PRO A 34 -19.27 -1.74 5.24
CA PRO A 34 -19.38 -2.68 4.11
C PRO A 34 -19.32 -1.99 2.73
N ALA A 35 -19.72 -0.71 2.65
CA ALA A 35 -19.69 0.07 1.43
C ALA A 35 -18.25 0.30 0.91
N LEU A 36 -17.27 0.51 1.81
CA LEU A 36 -15.85 0.64 1.44
C LEU A 36 -15.34 -0.64 0.80
N ILE A 37 -15.57 -1.78 1.44
CA ILE A 37 -15.12 -3.08 0.93
C ILE A 37 -15.78 -3.40 -0.41
N ARG A 38 -17.09 -3.13 -0.54
CA ARG A 38 -17.81 -3.33 -1.81
C ARG A 38 -17.27 -2.45 -2.93
N ALA A 39 -16.96 -1.18 -2.66
CA ALA A 39 -16.40 -0.28 -3.65
C ALA A 39 -15.02 -0.75 -4.13
N ILE A 40 -14.15 -1.20 -3.23
CA ILE A 40 -12.86 -1.76 -3.58
C ILE A 40 -13.04 -2.93 -4.57
N TRP A 41 -13.84 -3.94 -4.22
CA TRP A 41 -14.05 -5.12 -5.08
C TRP A 41 -14.83 -4.82 -6.36
N LEU A 42 -15.66 -3.79 -6.39
CA LEU A 42 -16.41 -3.41 -7.58
C LEU A 42 -15.54 -2.73 -8.63
N TYR A 43 -14.62 -1.87 -8.20
CA TYR A 43 -13.85 -1.01 -9.09
C TYR A 43 -12.43 -1.52 -9.37
N ALA A 44 -11.77 -2.14 -8.38
CA ALA A 44 -10.46 -2.73 -8.59
C ALA A 44 -10.51 -3.92 -9.58
N ASN A 45 -9.37 -4.35 -10.06
CA ASN A 45 -9.27 -5.32 -11.16
C ASN A 45 -10.01 -4.84 -12.43
N ASP A 46 -9.79 -3.57 -12.76
CA ASP A 46 -10.45 -2.88 -13.87
C ASP A 46 -9.82 -3.14 -15.23
N THR A 47 -8.67 -3.79 -15.25
CA THR A 47 -7.90 -4.08 -16.48
C THR A 47 -8.40 -5.33 -17.22
N TYR A 48 -8.03 -5.43 -18.49
CA TYR A 48 -8.41 -6.52 -19.37
C TYR A 48 -7.16 -7.19 -19.96
N ASN A 49 -7.19 -8.50 -20.12
CA ASN A 49 -6.16 -9.21 -20.90
C ASN A 49 -6.41 -9.06 -22.42
N GLU A 50 -5.51 -9.66 -23.21
CA GLU A 50 -5.59 -9.62 -24.67
C GLU A 50 -6.85 -10.30 -25.23
N GLN A 51 -7.46 -11.20 -24.47
CA GLN A 51 -8.72 -11.87 -24.81
C GLN A 51 -9.96 -11.09 -24.37
N GLY A 52 -9.79 -9.89 -23.79
CA GLY A 52 -10.89 -9.05 -23.32
C GLY A 52 -11.53 -9.51 -22.00
N GLN A 53 -10.86 -10.39 -21.24
CA GLN A 53 -11.34 -10.82 -19.93
C GLN A 53 -10.97 -9.78 -18.87
N LYS A 54 -11.99 -9.26 -18.17
CA LYS A 54 -11.80 -8.28 -17.09
C LYS A 54 -11.18 -8.93 -15.84
N GLY A 55 -10.33 -8.17 -15.14
CA GLY A 55 -9.78 -8.56 -13.86
C GLY A 55 -8.61 -9.54 -13.93
N THR A 56 -8.04 -9.75 -15.10
CA THR A 56 -6.96 -10.70 -15.34
C THR A 56 -5.60 -10.05 -15.67
N ARG A 57 -5.46 -8.75 -15.36
CA ARG A 57 -4.20 -7.99 -15.45
C ARG A 57 -4.03 -7.00 -14.29
N GLY A 58 -4.71 -7.27 -13.16
CA GLY A 58 -4.61 -6.47 -11.95
C GLY A 58 -5.41 -5.17 -11.98
N THR A 59 -4.95 -4.18 -11.24
CA THR A 59 -5.61 -2.89 -11.01
C THR A 59 -4.80 -1.77 -11.65
N SER A 60 -5.47 -0.89 -12.40
CA SER A 60 -4.82 0.25 -13.06
C SER A 60 -4.53 1.40 -12.09
N LYS A 61 -3.51 2.21 -12.44
CA LYS A 61 -3.21 3.49 -11.81
C LYS A 61 -4.44 4.41 -11.73
N ALA A 62 -5.23 4.45 -12.81
CA ALA A 62 -6.44 5.26 -12.86
C ALA A 62 -7.47 4.83 -11.82
N CYS A 63 -7.62 3.51 -11.61
CA CYS A 63 -8.51 2.97 -10.60
C CYS A 63 -8.03 3.29 -9.17
N ILE A 64 -6.75 3.15 -8.88
CA ILE A 64 -6.19 3.51 -7.57
C ILE A 64 -6.41 4.99 -7.26
N ARG A 65 -6.15 5.88 -8.23
CA ARG A 65 -6.42 7.32 -8.10
C ARG A 65 -7.91 7.59 -7.86
N PHE A 66 -8.79 6.95 -8.62
CA PHE A 66 -10.24 7.06 -8.46
C PHE A 66 -10.70 6.63 -7.06
N LEU A 67 -10.25 5.46 -6.59
CA LEU A 67 -10.62 4.94 -5.27
C LEU A 67 -10.10 5.85 -4.14
N GLY A 68 -8.89 6.40 -4.26
CA GLY A 68 -8.37 7.37 -3.29
C GLY A 68 -9.27 8.60 -3.17
N HIS A 69 -9.68 9.15 -4.30
CA HIS A 69 -10.61 10.27 -4.33
C HIS A 69 -11.98 9.90 -3.74
N TRP A 70 -12.49 8.74 -4.13
CA TRP A 70 -13.76 8.21 -3.63
C TRP A 70 -13.74 7.99 -2.11
N PHE A 71 -12.63 7.47 -1.53
CA PHE A 71 -12.49 7.32 -0.08
C PHE A 71 -12.62 8.66 0.65
N THR A 72 -11.96 9.70 0.13
CA THR A 72 -12.02 11.04 0.72
C THR A 72 -13.44 11.62 0.68
N GLU A 73 -14.13 11.50 -0.45
CA GLU A 73 -15.51 11.98 -0.60
C GLU A 73 -16.51 11.15 0.20
N TYR A 74 -16.31 9.84 0.29
CA TYR A 74 -17.07 8.96 1.18
C TYR A 74 -16.90 9.37 2.64
N GLY A 75 -15.66 9.64 3.06
CA GLY A 75 -15.36 10.11 4.41
C GLY A 75 -16.15 11.37 4.77
N LYS A 76 -16.18 12.35 3.87
CA LYS A 76 -16.94 13.60 4.05
C LYS A 76 -18.45 13.36 4.09
N SER A 77 -18.99 12.62 3.13
CA SER A 77 -20.44 12.42 2.97
C SER A 77 -21.05 11.52 4.02
N CYS A 78 -20.31 10.51 4.51
CA CYS A 78 -20.78 9.55 5.49
C CYS A 78 -20.25 9.82 6.91
N ASN A 79 -19.51 10.92 7.12
CA ASN A 79 -18.84 11.25 8.39
C ASN A 79 -17.97 10.08 8.91
N PHE A 80 -17.30 9.39 7.99
CA PHE A 80 -16.35 8.32 8.29
C PHE A 80 -14.92 8.88 8.29
N PRO A 81 -14.08 8.57 9.29
CA PRO A 81 -12.80 9.25 9.50
C PRO A 81 -11.70 8.74 8.56
N ILE A 82 -11.95 8.76 7.26
CA ILE A 82 -10.98 8.38 6.23
C ILE A 82 -10.66 9.57 5.33
N ARG A 83 -9.40 9.73 4.99
CA ARG A 83 -8.94 10.54 3.86
C ARG A 83 -7.86 9.80 3.10
N ALA A 84 -7.72 10.12 1.83
CA ALA A 84 -6.68 9.56 0.99
C ALA A 84 -6.10 10.62 0.07
N GLU A 85 -4.85 10.43 -0.32
CA GLU A 85 -4.09 11.30 -1.22
C GLU A 85 -3.27 10.44 -2.18
N PHE A 86 -3.41 10.69 -3.46
CA PHE A 86 -2.66 9.98 -4.49
C PHE A 86 -1.46 10.82 -4.90
N VAL A 87 -0.28 10.22 -4.91
CA VAL A 87 0.97 10.83 -5.35
C VAL A 87 1.63 10.00 -6.44
N GLU A 88 2.42 10.65 -7.30
CA GLU A 88 3.12 10.00 -8.40
C GLU A 88 4.46 10.66 -8.70
N GLY A 89 5.31 9.96 -9.46
CA GLY A 89 6.62 10.47 -9.83
C GLY A 89 7.52 10.68 -8.62
N ASP A 90 8.17 11.83 -8.55
CA ASP A 90 9.10 12.19 -7.47
C ASP A 90 8.43 12.30 -6.09
N GLU A 91 7.13 12.58 -6.04
CA GLU A 91 6.38 12.65 -4.77
C GLU A 91 6.17 11.27 -4.15
N ALA A 92 6.30 10.19 -4.94
CA ALA A 92 6.21 8.82 -4.45
C ALA A 92 7.50 8.31 -3.80
N ASP A 93 8.62 9.03 -3.95
CA ASP A 93 9.93 8.61 -3.46
C ASP A 93 9.94 8.36 -1.96
N MET A 94 10.68 7.33 -1.53
CA MET A 94 10.91 6.98 -0.13
C MET A 94 12.17 7.69 0.38
N VAL A 95 12.09 9.02 0.57
CA VAL A 95 13.18 9.83 1.12
C VAL A 95 12.69 10.62 2.34
N PRO A 96 13.59 10.97 3.29
CA PRO A 96 13.22 11.75 4.47
C PRO A 96 12.45 13.02 4.10
N GLY A 97 11.26 13.21 4.70
CA GLY A 97 10.40 14.36 4.44
C GLY A 97 9.55 14.28 3.16
N SER A 98 9.62 13.20 2.38
CA SER A 98 8.71 12.98 1.25
C SER A 98 7.26 12.81 1.71
N PRO A 99 6.27 13.00 0.83
CA PRO A 99 4.86 12.76 1.15
C PRO A 99 4.60 11.35 1.70
N THR A 100 5.24 10.32 1.11
CA THR A 100 5.07 8.92 1.53
C THR A 100 5.67 8.68 2.92
N VAL A 101 6.88 9.16 3.19
CA VAL A 101 7.50 9.05 4.52
C VAL A 101 6.65 9.77 5.57
N ARG A 102 6.20 11.01 5.29
CA ARG A 102 5.30 11.74 6.20
C ARG A 102 3.98 11.02 6.44
N CYS A 103 3.43 10.34 5.44
CA CYS A 103 2.24 9.52 5.63
C CYS A 103 2.46 8.48 6.73
N LEU A 104 3.55 7.74 6.66
CA LEU A 104 3.88 6.69 7.64
C LEU A 104 4.20 7.28 9.03
N GLU A 105 4.94 8.39 9.10
CA GLU A 105 5.26 9.08 10.35
C GLU A 105 4.01 9.59 11.09
N THR A 106 2.99 9.98 10.34
CA THR A 106 1.72 10.48 10.90
C THR A 106 0.70 9.39 11.18
N GLY A 107 1.06 8.12 11.03
CA GLY A 107 0.21 6.97 11.35
C GLY A 107 -0.77 6.60 10.23
N GLY A 108 -0.51 7.06 9.00
CA GLY A 108 -1.15 6.58 7.80
C GLY A 108 -0.58 5.25 7.31
N ALA A 109 -1.17 4.72 6.27
CA ALA A 109 -0.67 3.60 5.49
C ALA A 109 -0.59 3.99 4.02
N ALA A 110 0.36 3.44 3.27
CA ALA A 110 0.50 3.74 1.86
C ALA A 110 0.43 2.46 1.01
N LEU A 111 -0.47 2.45 0.04
CA LEU A 111 -0.43 1.46 -1.03
C LEU A 111 0.65 1.91 -2.01
N LEU A 112 1.66 1.08 -2.19
CA LEU A 112 2.81 1.36 -3.05
C LEU A 112 2.78 0.42 -4.25
N ARG A 113 2.96 0.99 -5.44
CA ARG A 113 3.22 0.20 -6.64
C ARG A 113 4.71 -0.10 -6.73
N CYS A 114 5.06 -1.36 -6.86
CA CYS A 114 6.45 -1.82 -7.03
C CYS A 114 6.53 -2.93 -8.10
N TRP A 115 7.74 -3.41 -8.34
CA TRP A 115 7.98 -4.63 -9.10
C TRP A 115 7.93 -5.86 -8.19
N SER A 116 7.47 -6.97 -8.70
CA SER A 116 7.59 -8.31 -8.13
C SER A 116 7.62 -9.32 -9.28
N GLU A 117 8.65 -10.16 -9.34
CA GLU A 117 8.82 -11.18 -10.39
C GLU A 117 8.67 -10.63 -11.82
N GLY A 118 9.15 -9.41 -12.07
CA GLY A 118 9.06 -8.74 -13.38
C GLY A 118 7.67 -8.20 -13.74
N CYS A 119 6.74 -8.20 -12.78
CA CYS A 119 5.38 -7.67 -12.94
C CYS A 119 5.12 -6.49 -12.01
N GLY A 120 4.17 -5.61 -12.41
CA GLY A 120 3.67 -4.56 -11.51
C GLY A 120 2.87 -5.16 -10.36
N HIS A 121 3.17 -4.76 -9.14
CA HIS A 121 2.61 -5.30 -7.91
C HIS A 121 2.25 -4.19 -6.92
N TYR A 122 1.27 -4.45 -6.03
CA TYR A 122 0.88 -3.52 -4.97
C TYR A 122 1.11 -4.14 -3.60
N VAL A 123 1.80 -3.39 -2.74
CA VAL A 123 2.05 -3.74 -1.34
C VAL A 123 1.58 -2.64 -0.41
N LEU A 124 1.30 -2.96 0.86
CA LEU A 124 0.89 -1.99 1.87
C LEU A 124 2.07 -1.60 2.76
N LEU A 125 2.54 -0.36 2.68
CA LEU A 125 3.48 0.21 3.63
C LEU A 125 2.72 0.55 4.93
N THR A 126 3.24 0.09 6.07
CA THR A 126 2.57 0.19 7.37
C THR A 126 3.36 0.98 8.41
N GLY A 127 4.62 1.27 8.15
CA GLY A 127 5.44 2.05 9.08
C GLY A 127 6.91 2.09 8.71
N LEU A 128 7.68 2.78 9.56
CA LEU A 128 9.14 2.91 9.45
C LEU A 128 9.78 2.12 10.59
N THR A 129 10.92 1.49 10.30
CA THR A 129 11.76 0.78 11.27
C THR A 129 13.20 1.30 11.20
N SER A 130 14.08 0.87 12.12
CA SER A 130 15.51 1.17 12.04
C SER A 130 16.18 0.61 10.80
N ASP A 131 15.65 -0.47 10.25
CA ASP A 131 16.26 -1.24 9.17
C ASP A 131 15.65 -0.92 7.78
N GLY A 132 14.52 -0.20 7.76
CA GLY A 132 13.82 0.15 6.52
C GLY A 132 12.33 0.42 6.73
N VAL A 133 11.54 0.07 5.74
CA VAL A 133 10.10 0.25 5.71
C VAL A 133 9.41 -1.08 6.00
N ALA A 134 8.54 -1.07 7.01
CA ALA A 134 7.63 -2.18 7.28
C ALA A 134 6.53 -2.20 6.23
N LEU A 135 6.31 -3.34 5.62
CA LEU A 135 5.23 -3.50 4.64
C LEU A 135 4.56 -4.87 4.76
N PHE A 136 3.35 -4.95 4.28
CA PHE A 136 2.64 -6.20 4.08
C PHE A 136 2.46 -6.46 2.59
N ASP A 137 3.07 -7.54 2.13
CA ASP A 137 2.92 -8.07 0.79
C ASP A 137 1.74 -9.05 0.77
N PRO A 138 0.69 -8.81 -0.02
CA PRO A 138 -0.42 -9.75 -0.13
C PRO A 138 -0.05 -11.04 -0.89
N TYR A 139 1.01 -11.00 -1.71
CA TYR A 139 1.57 -12.18 -2.37
C TYR A 139 2.66 -12.78 -1.49
N ASP A 140 2.25 -13.52 -0.46
CA ASP A 140 3.15 -14.12 0.52
C ASP A 140 3.48 -15.57 0.12
N GLU A 141 4.64 -15.76 -0.46
CA GLU A 141 5.19 -17.08 -0.75
C GLU A 141 5.99 -17.59 0.47
N PRO A 142 5.54 -18.67 1.13
CA PRO A 142 6.22 -19.19 2.33
C PRO A 142 7.66 -19.65 2.06
N GLU A 143 7.99 -20.00 0.83
CA GLU A 143 9.32 -20.47 0.42
C GLU A 143 10.29 -19.30 0.16
N LEU A 144 9.78 -18.08 -0.04
CA LEU A 144 10.58 -16.89 -0.32
C LEU A 144 10.99 -16.21 0.98
N VAL A 145 12.17 -16.59 1.49
CA VAL A 145 12.72 -16.03 2.73
C VAL A 145 13.87 -15.08 2.44
N TYR A 146 13.68 -13.81 2.79
CA TYR A 146 14.70 -12.78 2.68
C TYR A 146 15.47 -12.60 3.99
N ASP A 147 16.77 -12.26 3.87
CA ASP A 147 17.65 -11.87 4.97
C ASP A 147 18.15 -10.44 4.77
N MET A 148 17.99 -9.57 5.77
CA MET A 148 18.29 -8.14 5.66
C MET A 148 19.75 -7.87 5.28
N ALA A 149 20.70 -8.61 5.80
CA ALA A 149 22.12 -8.38 5.53
C ALA A 149 22.52 -8.79 4.11
N ARG A 150 21.88 -9.82 3.56
CA ARG A 150 22.14 -10.34 2.22
C ARG A 150 21.35 -9.59 1.16
N ASP A 151 20.05 -9.39 1.40
CA ASP A 151 19.08 -9.01 0.37
C ASP A 151 18.62 -7.55 0.52
N GLY A 152 18.95 -6.86 1.63
CA GLY A 152 18.37 -5.56 1.97
C GLY A 152 16.86 -5.61 2.25
N LYS A 153 16.33 -6.80 2.43
CA LYS A 153 14.93 -7.15 2.67
C LYS A 153 14.90 -8.22 3.76
N ALA A 154 13.87 -8.26 4.59
CA ALA A 154 13.69 -9.30 5.60
C ALA A 154 12.26 -9.84 5.60
N THR A 155 12.12 -11.15 5.74
CA THR A 155 10.83 -11.81 5.97
C THR A 155 10.49 -11.78 7.46
N VAL A 156 9.26 -11.41 7.81
CA VAL A 156 8.73 -11.29 9.18
C VAL A 156 7.52 -12.20 9.33
N HIS A 157 7.55 -13.13 10.29
CA HIS A 157 6.51 -14.15 10.45
C HIS A 157 5.56 -13.91 11.63
N ASP A 158 5.93 -13.08 12.59
CA ASP A 158 5.24 -12.93 13.88
C ASP A 158 4.38 -11.66 14.01
N GLN A 159 4.20 -10.90 12.93
CA GLN A 159 3.45 -9.66 12.92
C GLN A 159 2.33 -9.60 11.85
N PRO A 160 1.41 -10.58 11.79
CA PRO A 160 0.44 -10.72 10.71
C PRO A 160 -0.63 -9.61 10.67
N CYS A 161 -0.67 -8.73 11.68
CA CYS A 161 -1.55 -7.55 11.71
C CYS A 161 -0.86 -6.28 11.23
N VAL A 162 0.44 -6.33 10.93
CA VAL A 162 1.25 -5.15 10.64
C VAL A 162 2.08 -5.34 9.38
N MET A 163 2.88 -6.40 9.31
CA MET A 163 3.84 -6.61 8.23
C MET A 163 4.18 -8.09 8.05
N ASN A 164 4.68 -8.43 6.88
CA ASN A 164 5.37 -9.69 6.61
C ASN A 164 6.75 -9.46 5.94
N ARG A 165 7.09 -8.19 5.65
CA ARG A 165 8.40 -7.80 5.09
C ARG A 165 8.91 -6.51 5.72
N ILE A 166 10.25 -6.37 5.78
CA ILE A 166 10.94 -5.09 5.94
C ILE A 166 11.85 -4.92 4.73
N VAL A 167 11.80 -3.75 4.09
CA VAL A 167 12.57 -3.45 2.88
C VAL A 167 13.31 -2.13 3.04
N ARG A 168 14.59 -2.10 2.69
CA ARG A 168 15.39 -0.88 2.74
C ARG A 168 14.87 0.17 1.77
N MET A 169 14.99 1.45 2.14
CA MET A 169 14.50 2.57 1.32
C MET A 169 15.24 2.69 -0.02
N ASP A 170 16.52 2.34 -0.09
CA ASP A 170 17.29 2.38 -1.34
C ASP A 170 16.78 1.34 -2.35
N ILE A 171 16.34 0.17 -1.89
CA ILE A 171 15.70 -0.83 -2.75
C ILE A 171 14.35 -0.32 -3.26
N LEU A 172 13.50 0.22 -2.37
CA LEU A 172 12.23 0.80 -2.80
C LEU A 172 12.41 1.90 -3.85
N ASN A 173 13.45 2.72 -3.72
CA ASN A 173 13.77 3.80 -4.65
C ASN A 173 14.54 3.35 -5.90
N SER A 174 14.93 2.08 -6.01
CA SER A 174 15.65 1.56 -7.18
C SER A 174 14.87 1.78 -8.48
N TYR A 175 15.60 2.03 -9.57
CA TYR A 175 15.07 2.15 -10.93
C TYR A 175 15.01 0.80 -11.65
N GLU A 176 15.62 -0.22 -11.07
CA GLU A 176 15.63 -1.57 -11.64
C GLU A 176 14.29 -2.26 -11.48
N GLU A 177 14.02 -3.27 -12.32
CA GLU A 177 12.86 -4.13 -12.21
C GLU A 177 13.13 -5.28 -11.23
N GLU A 178 13.52 -4.94 -10.00
CA GLU A 178 13.75 -5.90 -8.92
C GLU A 178 12.60 -5.88 -7.90
N ASP A 179 12.46 -6.97 -7.14
CA ASP A 179 11.40 -7.09 -6.16
C ASP A 179 11.39 -5.95 -5.15
N TYR A 180 10.23 -5.33 -5.02
CA TYR A 180 9.89 -4.15 -4.22
C TYR A 180 10.42 -2.80 -4.76
N ALA A 181 11.21 -2.77 -5.83
CA ALA A 181 11.62 -1.51 -6.44
C ALA A 181 10.45 -0.80 -7.11
N MET A 182 10.36 0.52 -6.98
CA MET A 182 9.34 1.31 -7.67
C MET A 182 9.61 1.48 -9.17
N GLY A 183 10.85 1.26 -9.61
CA GLY A 183 11.25 1.43 -11.02
C GLY A 183 11.32 2.90 -11.44
N ASP A 184 11.08 3.14 -12.72
CA ASP A 184 11.15 4.46 -13.33
C ASP A 184 10.10 5.44 -12.74
N ARG A 185 10.44 6.73 -12.72
CA ARG A 185 9.62 7.78 -12.09
C ARG A 185 8.23 7.93 -12.70
N ASP A 186 8.08 7.72 -13.99
CA ASP A 186 6.82 7.84 -14.71
C ASP A 186 5.79 6.76 -14.35
N ILE A 187 6.26 5.63 -13.79
CA ILE A 187 5.41 4.55 -13.30
C ILE A 187 5.22 4.54 -11.78
N ARG A 188 6.00 5.37 -11.03
CA ARG A 188 5.86 5.44 -9.57
C ARG A 188 4.52 6.02 -9.19
N GLU A 189 3.86 5.36 -8.25
CA GLU A 189 2.59 5.80 -7.70
C GLU A 189 2.36 5.23 -6.31
N ASN A 190 1.82 6.06 -5.43
CA ASN A 190 1.41 5.66 -4.09
C ASN A 190 0.04 6.24 -3.77
N LEU A 191 -0.78 5.48 -3.03
CA LEU A 191 -2.00 5.98 -2.42
C LEU A 191 -1.83 6.02 -0.92
N HIS A 192 -1.74 7.20 -0.36
CA HIS A 192 -1.69 7.44 1.09
C HIS A 192 -3.11 7.42 1.66
N ILE A 193 -3.30 6.74 2.79
CA ILE A 193 -4.60 6.60 3.44
C ILE A 193 -4.43 6.82 4.94
N TRP A 194 -5.33 7.59 5.55
CA TRP A 194 -5.32 7.87 6.99
C TRP A 194 -6.67 7.60 7.63
N ASN A 195 -6.61 7.17 8.87
CA ASN A 195 -7.71 7.32 9.81
C ASN A 195 -7.56 8.69 10.48
N THR A 196 -8.40 9.65 10.13
CA THR A 196 -8.28 11.05 10.60
C THR A 196 -8.52 11.23 12.09
N ARG A 197 -9.00 10.20 12.82
CA ARG A 197 -9.09 10.21 14.30
C ARG A 197 -7.77 9.91 14.97
N THR A 198 -6.92 9.10 14.33
CA THR A 198 -5.63 8.65 14.89
C THR A 198 -4.43 9.29 14.23
N GLU A 199 -4.64 10.06 13.17
CA GLU A 199 -3.60 10.79 12.45
C GLU A 199 -2.87 11.74 13.39
N LYS A 200 -1.55 11.60 13.50
CA LYS A 200 -0.69 12.51 14.26
C LYS A 200 -0.49 13.78 13.43
N ARG A 201 -0.74 14.93 14.03
CA ARG A 201 -0.35 16.18 13.39
C ARG A 201 1.18 16.28 13.34
N PRO A 202 1.78 16.65 12.20
CA PRO A 202 3.22 16.92 12.18
C PRO A 202 3.52 18.03 13.20
N GLU A 203 4.58 17.84 13.98
CA GLU A 203 5.06 18.91 14.85
C GLU A 203 5.40 20.14 13.98
N PRO A 204 5.02 21.37 14.42
CA PRO A 204 5.39 22.56 13.69
C PRO A 204 6.92 22.61 13.63
N GLN A 205 7.47 22.65 12.42
CA GLN A 205 8.89 22.89 12.22
C GLN A 205 9.18 24.26 12.83
N THR A 206 9.89 24.27 13.95
CA THR A 206 10.47 25.50 14.51
C THR A 206 11.52 25.99 13.52
N VAL A 207 11.20 27.09 12.85
CA VAL A 207 12.10 27.83 11.95
C VAL A 207 13.20 28.51 12.77
#